data_f533b0c156b0c7dec58d2bee27d5d58f
#
_entry.id   f533b0c156b0c7dec58d2bee27d5d58f
#
_cell.length_a   1.000
_cell.length_b   1.000
_cell.length_c   1.000
_cell.angle_alpha   90.00
_cell.angle_beta   90.00
_cell.angle_gamma   90.00
#
_symmetry.space_group_name_H-M   'P 1'
#
loop_
_entity.id
_entity.type
_entity.pdbx_description
1 polymer ?
#
loop_
_entity_poly.entity_id
_entity_poly.type
_entity_poly.pdbx_seq_one_letter_code
_entity_poly.pdbx_strand_id
1 'polypeptide(L)'
;MYYSAGNYEAFAHPVTPEGADRKSAYIIGTGLAGLTAAFYLVRDGGLKGERIHLLEKMDITGGSCDGRKDISKGFIMRGGREMDNHFEVMWDMFRDVPSLKNPDLSVLDEYYRLNKEDPNFSLCRATVDCGKNAHTDGKFNLDRDSAMALSRLFITPEEDLEDISISEVMPDSFWDTNFWLYWQTMFAFQKWSSALEMKRYLCRYVHHIDGLPDFSALRFTRYNQYESLILPLQTWLLDHGVHIAFGMDVKNVIIETHGHTKTARQIVYVKDNEEHSIDLCEDDLVFITNGCCTDTTCYGDQNHAPDLSKAINGKGDSWDLWKNIASQAEHGEFGNPDHFCTDIEATNWMSATVETKNEEIINHIKSICKR
;
A
#
# COMPACT_ATOMS: atom_id res chain seq x y z
N MET A 1 -14.69 12.10 -9.22
CA MET A 1 -13.63 12.53 -10.18
C MET A 1 -12.29 12.26 -9.54
N TYR A 2 -11.38 11.66 -10.26
CA TYR A 2 -10.03 11.45 -9.71
C TYR A 2 -9.26 12.77 -9.73
N TYR A 3 -8.72 13.16 -8.61
CA TYR A 3 -7.84 14.31 -8.50
C TYR A 3 -6.44 13.82 -8.18
N SER A 4 -5.49 14.16 -9.02
CA SER A 4 -4.08 14.02 -8.71
C SER A 4 -3.55 15.39 -8.31
N ALA A 5 -2.90 15.46 -7.16
CA ALA A 5 -2.09 16.62 -6.79
C ALA A 5 -0.78 16.67 -7.58
N GLY A 6 -0.49 15.63 -8.36
CA GLY A 6 0.70 15.53 -9.19
C GLY A 6 0.65 16.41 -10.44
N ASN A 7 1.82 16.72 -10.95
CA ASN A 7 1.99 17.40 -12.22
C ASN A 7 2.26 16.37 -13.31
N TYR A 8 1.23 16.04 -14.10
CA TYR A 8 1.35 15.04 -15.17
C TYR A 8 2.39 15.44 -16.23
N GLU A 9 2.50 16.71 -16.53
CA GLU A 9 3.49 17.21 -17.50
C GLU A 9 4.92 16.97 -17.02
N ALA A 10 5.19 17.21 -15.74
CA ALA A 10 6.48 16.91 -15.14
C ALA A 10 6.78 15.40 -15.09
N PHE A 11 5.75 14.56 -14.96
CA PHE A 11 5.88 13.11 -15.06
C PHE A 11 6.17 12.65 -16.49
N ALA A 12 5.42 13.16 -17.46
CA ALA A 12 5.55 12.77 -18.86
C ALA A 12 6.83 13.32 -19.52
N HIS A 13 7.26 14.50 -19.10
CA HIS A 13 8.41 15.24 -19.63
C HIS A 13 9.29 15.77 -18.50
N PRO A 14 9.97 14.90 -17.74
CA PRO A 14 10.76 15.32 -16.59
C PRO A 14 11.92 16.23 -17.03
N VAL A 15 12.12 17.30 -16.28
CA VAL A 15 13.25 18.22 -16.46
C VAL A 15 14.05 18.21 -15.16
N THR A 16 15.31 17.79 -15.24
CA THR A 16 16.21 17.79 -14.10
C THR A 16 16.49 19.22 -13.64
N PRO A 17 16.18 19.57 -12.37
CA PRO A 17 16.47 20.91 -11.86
C PRO A 17 17.98 21.19 -11.79
N GLU A 18 18.36 22.46 -11.98
CA GLU A 18 19.74 22.88 -11.77
C GLU A 18 20.19 22.59 -10.33
N GLY A 19 21.36 22.00 -10.18
CA GLY A 19 21.94 21.66 -8.89
C GLY A 19 21.33 20.43 -8.19
N ALA A 20 20.46 19.67 -8.87
CA ALA A 20 19.89 18.44 -8.32
C ALA A 20 20.96 17.43 -7.89
N ASP A 21 22.08 17.35 -8.60
CA ASP A 21 23.22 16.48 -8.32
C ASP A 21 23.93 16.78 -7.00
N ARG A 22 23.67 17.94 -6.38
CA ARG A 22 24.24 18.37 -5.09
C ARG A 22 23.32 18.12 -3.91
N LYS A 23 22.03 17.89 -4.18
CA LYS A 23 21.01 17.63 -3.14
C LYS A 23 21.17 16.22 -2.57
N SER A 24 20.84 16.07 -1.29
CA SER A 24 20.65 14.76 -0.68
C SER A 24 19.17 14.50 -0.43
N ALA A 25 18.77 13.24 -0.38
CA ALA A 25 17.41 12.85 -0.06
C ALA A 25 17.44 11.80 1.05
N TYR A 26 16.60 12.01 2.06
CA TYR A 26 16.38 11.08 3.15
C TYR A 26 14.93 10.59 3.07
N ILE A 27 14.76 9.29 2.90
CA ILE A 27 13.45 8.67 2.69
C ILE A 27 13.19 7.72 3.85
N ILE A 28 12.15 8.03 4.63
CA ILE A 28 11.76 7.26 5.80
C ILE A 28 10.75 6.20 5.39
N GLY A 29 11.14 4.94 5.53
CA GLY A 29 10.40 3.77 5.08
C GLY A 29 10.81 3.28 3.69
N THR A 30 10.95 1.97 3.55
CA THR A 30 11.30 1.27 2.30
C THR A 30 10.12 0.47 1.74
N GLY A 31 8.89 0.91 2.00
CA GLY A 31 7.73 0.44 1.28
C GLY A 31 7.77 0.85 -0.20
N LEU A 32 6.81 0.39 -0.99
CA LEU A 32 6.76 0.70 -2.43
C LEU A 32 6.85 2.21 -2.70
N ALA A 33 6.19 3.04 -1.89
CA ALA A 33 6.24 4.50 -2.06
C ALA A 33 7.65 5.07 -1.86
N GLY A 34 8.37 4.64 -0.81
CA GLY A 34 9.73 5.10 -0.55
C GLY A 34 10.73 4.66 -1.63
N LEU A 35 10.65 3.39 -2.04
CA LEU A 35 11.48 2.86 -3.12
C LEU A 35 11.18 3.56 -4.46
N THR A 36 9.90 3.85 -4.75
CA THR A 36 9.50 4.59 -5.95
C THR A 36 10.02 6.03 -5.92
N ALA A 37 9.96 6.70 -4.77
CA ALA A 37 10.54 8.05 -4.62
C ALA A 37 12.04 8.03 -4.93
N ALA A 38 12.78 7.08 -4.37
CA ALA A 38 14.21 6.92 -4.66
C ALA A 38 14.48 6.69 -6.15
N PHE A 39 13.69 5.83 -6.79
CA PHE A 39 13.82 5.54 -8.22
C PHE A 39 13.67 6.82 -9.07
N TYR A 40 12.59 7.58 -8.86
CA TYR A 40 12.35 8.78 -9.64
C TYR A 40 13.35 9.90 -9.34
N LEU A 41 13.88 9.98 -8.12
CA LEU A 41 14.95 10.92 -7.78
C LEU A 41 16.24 10.62 -8.56
N VAL A 42 16.56 9.35 -8.77
CA VAL A 42 17.71 8.94 -9.59
C VAL A 42 17.42 9.15 -11.07
N ARG A 43 16.33 8.53 -11.59
CA ARG A 43 16.07 8.46 -13.03
C ARG A 43 15.73 9.82 -13.62
N ASP A 44 14.83 10.55 -12.99
CA ASP A 44 14.22 11.77 -13.52
C ASP A 44 14.68 13.03 -12.76
N GLY A 45 14.86 12.92 -11.45
CA GLY A 45 15.25 14.03 -10.58
C GLY A 45 16.70 14.43 -10.70
N GLY A 46 17.57 13.54 -11.23
CA GLY A 46 18.98 13.82 -11.44
C GLY A 46 19.83 13.85 -10.17
N LEU A 47 19.31 13.31 -9.05
CA LEU A 47 20.10 13.11 -7.85
C LEU A 47 21.08 11.93 -8.06
N LYS A 48 22.26 12.07 -7.51
CA LYS A 48 23.21 10.95 -7.45
C LYS A 48 22.72 9.93 -6.44
N GLY A 49 22.75 8.64 -6.78
CA GLY A 49 22.27 7.58 -5.89
C GLY A 49 22.98 7.58 -4.54
N GLU A 50 24.29 7.85 -4.51
CA GLU A 50 25.10 7.98 -3.29
C GLU A 50 24.64 9.09 -2.32
N ARG A 51 23.75 9.97 -2.77
CA ARG A 51 23.11 11.03 -1.97
C ARG A 51 21.69 10.71 -1.57
N ILE A 52 21.20 9.51 -1.86
CA ILE A 52 19.86 9.06 -1.53
C ILE A 52 19.95 8.00 -0.43
N HIS A 53 19.33 8.26 0.70
CA HIS A 53 19.39 7.44 1.90
C HIS A 53 17.98 7.00 2.29
N LEU A 54 17.70 5.69 2.16
CA LEU A 54 16.49 5.08 2.66
C LEU A 54 16.71 4.58 4.08
N LEU A 55 15.84 4.98 5.00
CA LEU A 55 15.91 4.63 6.41
C LEU A 55 14.78 3.65 6.74
N GLU A 56 15.14 2.41 7.04
CA GLU A 56 14.21 1.31 7.29
C GLU A 56 14.36 0.79 8.72
N LYS A 57 13.25 0.69 9.42
CA LYS A 57 13.19 0.13 10.77
C LYS A 57 13.45 -1.37 10.80
N MET A 58 12.85 -2.08 9.85
CA MET A 58 12.94 -3.52 9.74
C MET A 58 14.30 -3.94 9.15
N ASP A 59 14.54 -5.25 9.11
CA ASP A 59 15.67 -5.90 8.44
C ASP A 59 15.39 -6.28 6.98
N ILE A 60 14.25 -5.84 6.45
CA ILE A 60 13.74 -6.17 5.12
C ILE A 60 13.03 -4.96 4.51
N THR A 61 13.19 -4.77 3.21
CA THR A 61 12.45 -3.76 2.45
C THR A 61 11.05 -4.23 2.10
N GLY A 62 10.22 -3.31 1.61
CA GLY A 62 8.91 -3.62 1.00
C GLY A 62 7.71 -3.14 1.79
N GLY A 63 7.83 -2.81 3.07
CA GLY A 63 6.70 -2.38 3.90
C GLY A 63 5.56 -3.40 3.85
N SER A 64 4.36 -2.99 3.45
CA SER A 64 3.22 -3.91 3.30
C SER A 64 3.33 -4.89 2.13
N CYS A 65 4.33 -4.73 1.28
CA CYS A 65 4.65 -5.64 0.16
C CYS A 65 5.85 -6.53 0.47
N ASP A 66 6.31 -6.59 1.71
CA ASP A 66 7.39 -7.49 2.10
C ASP A 66 6.98 -8.97 1.98
N GLY A 67 7.97 -9.85 2.02
CA GLY A 67 7.77 -11.30 2.04
C GLY A 67 8.98 -11.98 2.65
N ARG A 68 8.73 -12.73 3.70
CA ARG A 68 9.77 -13.52 4.39
C ARG A 68 9.65 -14.97 4.01
N LYS A 69 10.78 -15.60 3.71
CA LYS A 69 10.83 -17.04 3.52
C LYS A 69 11.81 -17.66 4.51
N ASP A 70 11.30 -18.63 5.24
CA ASP A 70 12.10 -19.46 6.13
C ASP A 70 11.58 -20.89 5.99
N ILE A 71 12.41 -21.77 5.43
CA ILE A 71 12.00 -23.16 5.15
C ILE A 71 11.61 -23.92 6.41
N SER A 72 12.11 -23.52 7.57
CA SER A 72 11.78 -24.14 8.85
C SER A 72 10.50 -23.61 9.51
N LYS A 73 10.11 -22.37 9.17
CA LYS A 73 8.98 -21.64 9.78
C LYS A 73 7.83 -21.40 8.81
N GLY A 74 8.06 -21.62 7.52
CA GLY A 74 7.11 -21.31 6.45
C GLY A 74 7.35 -19.96 5.77
N PHE A 75 6.48 -19.63 4.84
CA PHE A 75 6.55 -18.39 4.08
C PHE A 75 5.53 -17.40 4.65
N ILE A 76 5.97 -16.17 4.90
CA ILE A 76 5.13 -15.12 5.47
C ILE A 76 5.00 -13.98 4.45
N MET A 77 3.75 -13.62 4.17
CA MET A 77 3.38 -12.54 3.28
C MET A 77 2.22 -11.77 3.91
N ARG A 78 2.25 -10.43 3.87
CA ARG A 78 1.20 -9.59 4.47
C ARG A 78 -0.06 -9.48 3.58
N GLY A 79 -0.58 -10.62 3.14
CA GLY A 79 -1.72 -10.71 2.23
C GLY A 79 -1.31 -10.62 0.76
N GLY A 80 -2.23 -11.03 -0.12
CA GLY A 80 -2.09 -10.88 -1.56
C GLY A 80 -2.24 -9.43 -1.99
N ARG A 81 -1.62 -9.10 -3.12
CA ARG A 81 -1.78 -7.79 -3.77
C ARG A 81 -2.18 -8.01 -5.22
N GLU A 82 -3.34 -7.55 -5.55
CA GLU A 82 -3.81 -7.50 -6.92
C GLU A 82 -3.23 -6.28 -7.62
N MET A 83 -3.06 -6.41 -8.93
CA MET A 83 -2.53 -5.36 -9.79
C MET A 83 -3.61 -4.86 -10.73
N ASP A 84 -3.44 -3.61 -11.15
CA ASP A 84 -4.26 -2.97 -12.17
C ASP A 84 -3.36 -2.51 -13.32
N ASN A 85 -3.84 -2.64 -14.56
CA ASN A 85 -3.13 -2.14 -15.73
C ASN A 85 -2.96 -0.62 -15.72
N HIS A 86 -3.79 0.09 -14.94
CA HIS A 86 -3.80 1.55 -14.81
C HIS A 86 -3.00 2.08 -13.61
N PHE A 87 -2.02 1.33 -13.13
CA PHE A 87 -1.02 1.85 -12.21
C PHE A 87 0.13 2.52 -12.98
N GLU A 88 -0.20 3.59 -13.72
CA GLU A 88 0.67 4.20 -14.73
C GLU A 88 2.05 4.56 -14.19
N VAL A 89 2.13 5.22 -13.04
CA VAL A 89 3.41 5.58 -12.40
C VAL A 89 4.22 4.35 -12.03
N MET A 90 3.56 3.32 -11.51
CA MET A 90 4.23 2.07 -11.12
C MET A 90 4.76 1.34 -12.36
N TRP A 91 3.96 1.23 -13.42
CA TRP A 91 4.37 0.54 -14.65
C TRP A 91 5.39 1.33 -15.46
N ASP A 92 5.35 2.66 -15.42
CA ASP A 92 6.41 3.51 -15.97
C ASP A 92 7.76 3.22 -15.30
N MET A 93 7.79 3.10 -13.98
CA MET A 93 8.98 2.71 -13.24
C MET A 93 9.44 1.30 -13.62
N PHE A 94 8.53 0.33 -13.59
CA PHE A 94 8.87 -1.08 -13.79
C PHE A 94 9.20 -1.47 -15.23
N ARG A 95 9.01 -0.59 -16.20
CA ARG A 95 9.55 -0.83 -17.56
C ARG A 95 11.09 -0.75 -17.61
N ASP A 96 11.70 -0.02 -16.67
CA ASP A 96 13.15 0.20 -16.62
C ASP A 96 13.84 -0.70 -15.57
N VAL A 97 13.08 -1.43 -14.77
CA VAL A 97 13.59 -2.34 -13.73
C VAL A 97 13.62 -3.77 -14.26
N PRO A 98 14.80 -4.42 -14.33
CA PRO A 98 14.91 -5.80 -14.77
C PRO A 98 14.16 -6.78 -13.85
N SER A 99 13.52 -7.79 -14.43
CA SER A 99 12.87 -8.86 -13.66
C SER A 99 13.91 -9.73 -12.95
N LEU A 100 13.56 -10.22 -11.77
CA LEU A 100 14.48 -10.98 -10.91
C LEU A 100 15.00 -12.27 -11.55
N LYS A 101 14.17 -12.96 -12.33
CA LYS A 101 14.47 -14.28 -12.91
C LYS A 101 14.93 -14.23 -14.35
N ASN A 102 14.59 -13.18 -15.06
CA ASN A 102 14.99 -12.96 -16.43
C ASN A 102 15.40 -11.50 -16.65
N PRO A 103 16.68 -11.17 -16.42
CA PRO A 103 17.16 -9.79 -16.53
C PRO A 103 17.04 -9.18 -17.95
N ASP A 104 16.81 -9.99 -18.98
CA ASP A 104 16.54 -9.51 -20.34
C ASP A 104 15.12 -8.95 -20.51
N LEU A 105 14.27 -9.14 -19.52
CA LEU A 105 12.90 -8.61 -19.45
C LEU A 105 12.79 -7.61 -18.30
N SER A 106 12.01 -6.56 -18.53
CA SER A 106 11.58 -5.72 -17.42
C SER A 106 10.51 -6.42 -16.55
N VAL A 107 10.31 -5.92 -15.34
CA VAL A 107 9.19 -6.35 -14.49
C VAL A 107 7.85 -6.14 -15.20
N LEU A 108 7.69 -5.03 -15.93
CA LEU A 108 6.51 -4.77 -16.74
C LEU A 108 6.34 -5.81 -17.87
N ASP A 109 7.41 -6.17 -18.56
CA ASP A 109 7.35 -7.20 -19.61
C ASP A 109 6.91 -8.56 -19.05
N GLU A 110 7.47 -8.97 -17.91
CA GLU A 110 7.10 -10.22 -17.24
C GLU A 110 5.63 -10.22 -16.84
N TYR A 111 5.18 -9.13 -16.22
CA TYR A 111 3.78 -8.93 -15.83
C TYR A 111 2.84 -8.98 -17.05
N TYR A 112 3.16 -8.22 -18.10
CA TYR A 112 2.33 -8.13 -19.30
C TYR A 112 2.20 -9.49 -19.99
N ARG A 113 3.32 -10.19 -20.19
CA ARG A 113 3.33 -11.51 -20.83
C ARG A 113 2.54 -12.53 -20.02
N LEU A 114 2.74 -12.59 -18.72
CA LEU A 114 1.98 -13.49 -17.83
C LEU A 114 0.47 -13.26 -17.97
N ASN A 115 0.03 -12.02 -17.82
CA ASN A 115 -1.41 -11.72 -17.84
C ASN A 115 -2.05 -11.81 -19.23
N LYS A 116 -1.25 -11.83 -20.29
CA LYS A 116 -1.71 -12.12 -21.66
C LYS A 116 -1.82 -13.63 -21.92
N GLU A 117 -0.88 -14.42 -21.43
CA GLU A 117 -0.83 -15.87 -21.61
C GLU A 117 -1.83 -16.59 -20.69
N ASP A 118 -1.97 -16.12 -19.46
CA ASP A 118 -2.88 -16.68 -18.44
C ASP A 118 -3.73 -15.56 -17.81
N PRO A 119 -4.73 -15.04 -18.54
CA PRO A 119 -5.58 -13.99 -18.05
C PRO A 119 -6.37 -14.47 -16.82
N ASN A 120 -6.43 -13.61 -15.80
CA ASN A 120 -7.20 -13.92 -14.61
C ASN A 120 -8.69 -14.00 -14.94
N PHE A 121 -9.30 -15.10 -14.53
CA PHE A 121 -10.74 -15.30 -14.59
C PHE A 121 -11.15 -16.24 -13.45
N SER A 122 -12.04 -15.78 -12.60
CA SER A 122 -12.57 -16.59 -11.52
C SER A 122 -13.99 -16.16 -11.21
N LEU A 123 -14.97 -17.01 -11.43
CA LEU A 123 -16.30 -16.73 -10.89
C LEU A 123 -16.19 -16.57 -9.38
N CYS A 124 -16.51 -15.37 -8.89
CA CYS A 124 -16.50 -15.07 -7.47
C CYS A 124 -17.51 -15.98 -6.76
N ARG A 125 -17.01 -16.83 -5.88
CA ARG A 125 -17.83 -17.70 -5.04
C ARG A 125 -18.12 -16.99 -3.73
N ALA A 126 -19.00 -16.00 -3.80
CA ALA A 126 -19.47 -15.35 -2.59
C ALA A 126 -20.23 -16.35 -1.73
N THR A 127 -19.99 -16.33 -0.43
CA THR A 127 -20.64 -17.20 0.53
C THR A 127 -21.36 -16.40 1.59
N VAL A 128 -22.46 -16.94 2.06
CA VAL A 128 -23.25 -16.44 3.19
C VAL A 128 -23.42 -17.55 4.22
N ASP A 129 -23.93 -17.24 5.40
CA ASP A 129 -24.27 -18.21 6.44
C ASP A 129 -23.20 -19.31 6.66
N CYS A 130 -21.97 -18.91 6.94
CA CYS A 130 -20.87 -19.84 7.23
C CYS A 130 -20.51 -20.77 6.05
N GLY A 131 -20.52 -20.28 4.83
CA GLY A 131 -20.00 -20.98 3.66
C GLY A 131 -21.05 -21.52 2.69
N LYS A 132 -22.33 -21.18 2.88
CA LYS A 132 -23.34 -21.47 1.87
C LYS A 132 -23.13 -20.60 0.63
N ASN A 133 -23.41 -21.14 -0.55
CA ASN A 133 -23.34 -20.37 -1.78
C ASN A 133 -24.37 -19.22 -1.75
N ALA A 134 -23.91 -18.00 -2.00
CA ALA A 134 -24.77 -16.82 -2.05
C ALA A 134 -25.61 -16.71 -3.34
N HIS A 135 -25.34 -17.56 -4.35
CA HIS A 135 -26.04 -17.57 -5.64
C HIS A 135 -26.11 -16.19 -6.33
N THR A 136 -25.01 -15.48 -6.34
CA THR A 136 -24.93 -14.13 -6.92
C THR A 136 -25.08 -14.12 -8.45
N ASP A 137 -24.71 -15.20 -9.12
CA ASP A 137 -24.79 -15.41 -10.58
C ASP A 137 -24.17 -14.27 -11.41
N GLY A 138 -23.14 -13.60 -10.86
CA GLY A 138 -22.46 -12.47 -11.50
C GLY A 138 -23.29 -11.17 -11.55
N LYS A 139 -24.37 -11.06 -10.77
CA LYS A 139 -25.24 -9.89 -10.76
C LYS A 139 -24.99 -9.03 -9.52
N PHE A 140 -25.13 -7.72 -9.66
CA PHE A 140 -25.01 -6.78 -8.55
C PHE A 140 -26.28 -6.69 -7.70
N ASN A 141 -27.42 -6.92 -8.29
CA ASN A 141 -28.75 -6.81 -7.63
C ASN A 141 -28.96 -5.47 -6.93
N LEU A 142 -28.48 -4.38 -7.54
CA LEU A 142 -28.70 -3.03 -7.05
C LEU A 142 -30.18 -2.65 -7.31
N ASP A 143 -30.88 -2.27 -6.26
CA ASP A 143 -32.15 -1.58 -6.39
C ASP A 143 -31.93 -0.11 -6.81
N ARG A 144 -33.03 0.58 -7.13
CA ARG A 144 -32.96 1.97 -7.60
C ARG A 144 -32.35 2.92 -6.58
N ASP A 145 -32.69 2.76 -5.31
CA ASP A 145 -32.26 3.69 -4.25
C ASP A 145 -30.77 3.49 -3.96
N SER A 146 -30.31 2.25 -3.94
CA SER A 146 -28.89 1.89 -3.83
C SER A 146 -28.07 2.42 -5.02
N ALA A 147 -28.55 2.28 -6.25
CA ALA A 147 -27.87 2.81 -7.43
C ALA A 147 -27.81 4.36 -7.42
N MET A 148 -28.87 5.02 -6.97
CA MET A 148 -28.89 6.47 -6.80
C MET A 148 -27.94 6.94 -5.70
N ALA A 149 -27.84 6.22 -4.58
CA ALA A 149 -26.93 6.54 -3.49
C ALA A 149 -25.47 6.42 -3.92
N LEU A 150 -25.10 5.34 -4.63
CA LEU A 150 -23.75 5.19 -5.22
C LEU A 150 -23.44 6.33 -6.20
N SER A 151 -24.37 6.68 -7.08
CA SER A 151 -24.19 7.77 -8.02
C SER A 151 -24.01 9.12 -7.31
N ARG A 152 -24.77 9.36 -6.23
CA ARG A 152 -24.63 10.56 -5.40
C ARG A 152 -23.26 10.58 -4.73
N LEU A 153 -22.85 9.48 -4.10
CA LEU A 153 -21.52 9.39 -3.48
C LEU A 153 -20.41 9.71 -4.48
N PHE A 154 -20.51 9.19 -5.71
CA PHE A 154 -19.53 9.43 -6.76
C PHE A 154 -19.35 10.92 -7.10
N ILE A 155 -20.42 11.70 -7.10
CA ILE A 155 -20.40 13.13 -7.48
C ILE A 155 -20.28 14.10 -6.30
N THR A 156 -20.54 13.65 -5.04
CA THR A 156 -20.45 14.51 -3.86
C THR A 156 -19.02 15.05 -3.69
N PRO A 157 -18.82 16.34 -3.44
CA PRO A 157 -17.50 16.90 -3.11
C PRO A 157 -16.85 16.18 -1.93
N GLU A 158 -15.52 16.10 -1.92
CA GLU A 158 -14.81 15.39 -0.86
C GLU A 158 -14.95 16.06 0.50
N GLU A 159 -14.99 17.38 0.52
CA GLU A 159 -15.21 18.19 1.72
C GLU A 159 -16.57 17.94 2.41
N ASP A 160 -17.56 17.48 1.66
CA ASP A 160 -18.89 17.14 2.18
C ASP A 160 -18.95 15.71 2.75
N LEU A 161 -17.85 14.95 2.65
CA LEU A 161 -17.74 13.55 3.08
C LEU A 161 -16.76 13.35 4.24
N GLU A 162 -16.17 14.42 4.76
CA GLU A 162 -15.33 14.34 5.94
C GLU A 162 -16.12 13.83 7.14
N ASP A 163 -15.53 12.90 7.88
CA ASP A 163 -16.12 12.27 9.09
C ASP A 163 -17.47 11.55 8.89
N ILE A 164 -17.87 11.28 7.64
CA ILE A 164 -19.09 10.58 7.30
C ILE A 164 -18.79 9.10 7.01
N SER A 165 -19.55 8.19 7.63
CA SER A 165 -19.47 6.76 7.37
C SER A 165 -20.29 6.35 6.15
N ILE A 166 -19.95 5.18 5.56
CA ILE A 166 -20.75 4.61 4.46
C ILE A 166 -22.19 4.39 4.87
N SER A 167 -22.44 3.98 6.13
CA SER A 167 -23.79 3.73 6.64
C SER A 167 -24.67 4.99 6.72
N GLU A 168 -24.10 6.18 6.70
CA GLU A 168 -24.86 7.44 6.71
C GLU A 168 -25.29 7.88 5.30
N VAL A 169 -24.66 7.35 4.26
CA VAL A 169 -24.92 7.73 2.86
C VAL A 169 -25.62 6.65 2.05
N MET A 170 -25.65 5.41 2.53
CA MET A 170 -26.29 4.29 1.83
C MET A 170 -27.64 3.90 2.48
N PRO A 171 -28.66 3.53 1.68
CA PRO A 171 -29.91 3.03 2.21
C PRO A 171 -29.76 1.62 2.80
N ASP A 172 -30.68 1.22 3.68
CA ASP A 172 -30.65 -0.11 4.32
C ASP A 172 -30.65 -1.26 3.30
N SER A 173 -31.36 -1.11 2.18
CA SER A 173 -31.41 -2.11 1.11
C SER A 173 -30.05 -2.36 0.43
N PHE A 174 -29.11 -1.41 0.53
CA PHE A 174 -27.77 -1.55 -0.06
C PHE A 174 -27.00 -2.71 0.53
N TRP A 175 -27.19 -2.98 1.82
CA TRP A 175 -26.44 -4.02 2.54
C TRP A 175 -26.80 -5.45 2.12
N ASP A 176 -27.96 -5.63 1.49
CA ASP A 176 -28.44 -6.92 0.98
C ASP A 176 -28.11 -7.13 -0.50
N THR A 177 -27.42 -6.18 -1.13
CA THR A 177 -27.03 -6.29 -2.54
C THR A 177 -25.79 -7.15 -2.73
N ASN A 178 -25.72 -7.83 -3.88
CA ASN A 178 -24.48 -8.53 -4.26
C ASN A 178 -23.33 -7.56 -4.54
N PHE A 179 -23.62 -6.32 -4.95
CA PHE A 179 -22.61 -5.29 -5.10
C PHE A 179 -21.86 -5.07 -3.80
N TRP A 180 -22.57 -4.87 -2.68
CA TRP A 180 -21.96 -4.71 -1.38
C TRP A 180 -21.16 -5.95 -0.98
N LEU A 181 -21.68 -7.14 -1.21
CA LEU A 181 -21.00 -8.40 -0.92
C LEU A 181 -19.66 -8.51 -1.67
N TYR A 182 -19.61 -8.16 -2.96
CA TYR A 182 -18.37 -8.11 -3.71
C TYR A 182 -17.44 -7.02 -3.21
N TRP A 183 -17.96 -5.82 -3.01
CA TRP A 183 -17.20 -4.64 -2.63
C TRP A 183 -16.52 -4.80 -1.27
N GLN A 184 -17.27 -5.22 -0.24
CA GLN A 184 -16.69 -5.45 1.07
C GLN A 184 -15.66 -6.59 1.08
N THR A 185 -15.87 -7.63 0.28
CA THR A 185 -14.94 -8.77 0.19
C THR A 185 -13.64 -8.36 -0.52
N MET A 186 -13.75 -7.62 -1.62
CA MET A 186 -12.61 -7.19 -2.42
C MET A 186 -11.73 -6.17 -1.68
N PHE A 187 -12.37 -5.16 -1.11
CA PHE A 187 -11.67 -3.97 -0.58
C PHE A 187 -11.70 -3.87 0.94
N ALA A 188 -12.26 -4.86 1.64
CA ALA A 188 -12.34 -4.91 3.10
C ALA A 188 -13.11 -3.76 3.75
N PHE A 189 -14.04 -3.15 3.05
CA PHE A 189 -14.89 -2.12 3.62
C PHE A 189 -15.88 -2.68 4.63
N GLN A 190 -16.16 -1.88 5.63
CA GLN A 190 -17.19 -2.11 6.63
C GLN A 190 -18.24 -0.97 6.57
N LYS A 191 -19.41 -1.18 7.17
CA LYS A 191 -20.47 -0.14 7.19
C LYS A 191 -20.03 1.16 7.85
N TRP A 192 -19.14 1.07 8.83
CA TRP A 192 -18.55 2.20 9.55
C TRP A 192 -17.34 2.84 8.86
N SER A 193 -16.84 2.25 7.77
CA SER A 193 -15.72 2.81 7.01
C SER A 193 -16.08 4.17 6.41
N SER A 194 -15.05 4.98 6.14
CA SER A 194 -15.22 6.32 5.58
C SER A 194 -15.91 6.32 4.22
N ALA A 195 -16.94 7.14 4.08
CA ALA A 195 -17.62 7.38 2.80
C ALA A 195 -16.69 8.06 1.78
N LEU A 196 -15.80 8.95 2.25
CA LEU A 196 -14.78 9.58 1.42
C LEU A 196 -13.81 8.54 0.84
N GLU A 197 -13.36 7.61 1.65
CA GLU A 197 -12.48 6.54 1.18
C GLU A 197 -13.20 5.66 0.14
N MET A 198 -14.44 5.25 0.41
CA MET A 198 -15.24 4.49 -0.55
C MET A 198 -15.42 5.25 -1.87
N LYS A 199 -15.67 6.56 -1.83
CA LYS A 199 -15.76 7.40 -3.02
C LYS A 199 -14.46 7.34 -3.83
N ARG A 200 -13.30 7.49 -3.19
CA ARG A 200 -11.99 7.44 -3.86
C ARG A 200 -11.75 6.09 -4.53
N TYR A 201 -12.12 4.99 -3.88
CA TYR A 201 -12.08 3.66 -4.47
C TYR A 201 -13.04 3.53 -5.66
N LEU A 202 -14.27 4.01 -5.54
CA LEU A 202 -15.23 4.02 -6.66
C LEU A 202 -14.70 4.81 -7.86
N CYS A 203 -14.18 6.01 -7.63
CA CYS A 203 -13.60 6.83 -8.70
C CYS A 203 -12.41 6.13 -9.38
N ARG A 204 -11.57 5.45 -8.58
CA ARG A 204 -10.39 4.74 -9.09
C ARG A 204 -10.76 3.47 -9.85
N TYR A 205 -11.84 2.78 -9.44
CA TYR A 205 -12.21 1.46 -9.93
C TYR A 205 -13.40 1.44 -10.90
N VAL A 206 -14.02 2.60 -11.17
CA VAL A 206 -15.27 2.68 -11.95
C VAL A 206 -15.21 1.99 -13.31
N HIS A 207 -14.08 2.06 -13.99
CA HIS A 207 -13.85 1.44 -15.30
C HIS A 207 -13.66 -0.09 -15.24
N HIS A 208 -13.58 -0.67 -14.07
CA HIS A 208 -13.43 -2.10 -13.82
C HIS A 208 -14.60 -2.71 -13.02
N ILE A 209 -15.64 -1.94 -12.72
CA ILE A 209 -16.75 -2.39 -11.89
C ILE A 209 -17.41 -3.66 -12.44
N ASP A 210 -17.57 -3.76 -13.73
CA ASP A 210 -18.17 -4.93 -14.39
C ASP A 210 -17.34 -6.22 -14.17
N GLY A 211 -16.06 -6.12 -13.88
CA GLY A 211 -15.17 -7.23 -13.60
C GLY A 211 -15.14 -7.70 -12.14
N LEU A 212 -15.91 -7.08 -11.23
CA LEU A 212 -15.98 -7.49 -9.83
C LEU A 212 -16.47 -8.94 -9.63
N PRO A 213 -17.51 -9.42 -10.37
CA PRO A 213 -18.03 -10.76 -10.15
C PRO A 213 -17.11 -11.91 -10.59
N ASP A 214 -16.19 -11.68 -11.51
CA ASP A 214 -15.29 -12.71 -12.08
C ASP A 214 -13.81 -12.39 -11.90
N PHE A 215 -13.49 -11.29 -11.24
CA PHE A 215 -12.14 -10.75 -11.05
C PHE A 215 -11.36 -10.51 -12.35
N SER A 216 -12.05 -10.41 -13.50
CA SER A 216 -11.39 -10.21 -14.80
C SER A 216 -10.60 -8.92 -14.91
N ALA A 217 -10.94 -7.93 -14.07
CA ALA A 217 -10.22 -6.67 -13.96
C ALA A 217 -8.88 -6.79 -13.22
N LEU A 218 -8.77 -7.77 -12.32
CA LEU A 218 -7.59 -7.96 -11.49
C LEU A 218 -6.48 -8.67 -12.25
N ARG A 219 -5.27 -8.32 -11.92
CA ARG A 219 -4.05 -8.90 -12.45
C ARG A 219 -3.13 -9.35 -11.32
N PHE A 220 -2.26 -10.28 -11.64
CA PHE A 220 -1.31 -10.83 -10.67
C PHE A 220 0.10 -10.80 -11.23
N THR A 221 1.07 -10.81 -10.32
CA THR A 221 2.47 -11.01 -10.61
C THR A 221 2.79 -12.52 -10.66
N ARG A 222 3.88 -12.89 -11.32
CA ARG A 222 4.29 -14.32 -11.47
C ARG A 222 4.66 -14.96 -10.13
N TYR A 223 5.31 -14.20 -9.28
CA TYR A 223 5.68 -14.58 -7.92
C TYR A 223 4.93 -13.70 -6.94
N ASN A 224 5.15 -13.85 -5.63
CA ASN A 224 4.63 -12.91 -4.65
C ASN A 224 5.15 -11.48 -4.92
N GLN A 225 4.50 -10.48 -4.35
CA GLN A 225 4.83 -9.07 -4.59
C GLN A 225 6.26 -8.70 -4.17
N TYR A 226 6.81 -9.37 -3.16
CA TYR A 226 8.18 -9.09 -2.72
C TYR A 226 9.20 -9.50 -3.79
N GLU A 227 9.09 -10.72 -4.30
CA GLU A 227 10.01 -11.24 -5.32
C GLU A 227 9.75 -10.64 -6.72
N SER A 228 8.51 -10.28 -7.02
CA SER A 228 8.16 -9.72 -8.33
C SER A 228 8.42 -8.22 -8.46
N LEU A 229 8.30 -7.46 -7.38
CA LEU A 229 8.32 -5.99 -7.41
C LEU A 229 9.45 -5.42 -6.53
N ILE A 230 9.48 -5.82 -5.25
CA ILE A 230 10.36 -5.16 -4.26
C ILE A 230 11.83 -5.51 -4.49
N LEU A 231 12.16 -6.79 -4.60
CA LEU A 231 13.56 -7.21 -4.81
C LEU A 231 14.16 -6.68 -6.11
N PRO A 232 13.47 -6.73 -7.27
CA PRO A 232 13.97 -6.12 -8.49
C PRO A 232 14.26 -4.63 -8.32
N LEU A 233 13.32 -3.88 -7.72
CA LEU A 233 13.46 -2.45 -7.50
C LEU A 233 14.59 -2.12 -6.51
N GLN A 234 14.70 -2.86 -5.41
CA GLN A 234 15.81 -2.75 -4.46
C GLN A 234 17.16 -2.99 -5.15
N THR A 235 17.26 -4.04 -5.97
CA THR A 235 18.49 -4.36 -6.71
C THR A 235 18.87 -3.21 -7.64
N TRP A 236 17.88 -2.71 -8.41
CA TRP A 236 18.11 -1.58 -9.30
C TRP A 236 18.62 -0.34 -8.54
N LEU A 237 18.04 -0.02 -7.40
CA LEU A 237 18.45 1.13 -6.57
C LEU A 237 19.89 0.96 -6.04
N LEU A 238 20.22 -0.23 -5.53
CA LEU A 238 21.57 -0.52 -5.06
C LEU A 238 22.62 -0.44 -6.19
N ASP A 239 22.30 -0.93 -7.38
CA ASP A 239 23.16 -0.85 -8.56
C ASP A 239 23.37 0.61 -9.02
N HIS A 240 22.45 1.50 -8.67
CA HIS A 240 22.57 2.94 -8.92
C HIS A 240 23.17 3.73 -7.74
N GLY A 241 23.70 3.03 -6.73
CA GLY A 241 24.43 3.63 -5.60
C GLY A 241 23.55 4.15 -4.47
N VAL A 242 22.24 3.87 -4.47
CA VAL A 242 21.34 4.28 -3.38
C VAL A 242 21.66 3.50 -2.09
N HIS A 243 21.67 4.21 -0.97
CA HIS A 243 21.95 3.61 0.34
C HIS A 243 20.63 3.19 1.05
N ILE A 244 20.59 1.95 1.51
CA ILE A 244 19.50 1.43 2.34
C ILE A 244 20.07 1.08 3.71
N ALA A 245 19.61 1.78 4.75
CA ALA A 245 20.04 1.56 6.13
C ALA A 245 18.89 0.89 6.91
N PHE A 246 19.17 -0.30 7.44
CA PHE A 246 18.24 -1.07 8.27
C PHE A 246 18.44 -0.81 9.76
N GLY A 247 17.41 -1.12 10.56
CA GLY A 247 17.40 -0.90 12.00
C GLY A 247 17.29 0.58 12.38
N MET A 248 16.82 1.41 11.47
CA MET A 248 16.67 2.86 11.65
C MET A 248 15.23 3.19 12.05
N ASP A 249 14.94 3.14 13.35
CA ASP A 249 13.60 3.47 13.87
C ASP A 249 13.46 5.00 14.03
N VAL A 250 13.00 5.67 12.98
CA VAL A 250 12.84 7.13 12.97
C VAL A 250 11.68 7.52 13.88
N LYS A 251 11.97 8.34 14.86
CA LYS A 251 11.02 8.79 15.90
C LYS A 251 10.50 10.19 15.66
N ASN A 252 11.27 11.04 14.99
CA ASN A 252 10.85 12.41 14.71
C ASN A 252 11.59 13.01 13.52
N VAL A 253 10.95 13.97 12.87
CA VAL A 253 11.58 14.91 11.95
C VAL A 253 11.32 16.30 12.51
N ILE A 254 12.37 16.98 12.95
CA ILE A 254 12.27 18.33 13.49
C ILE A 254 12.05 19.30 12.32
N ILE A 255 10.94 20.02 12.38
CA ILE A 255 10.50 20.94 11.33
C ILE A 255 10.47 22.36 11.89
N GLU A 256 11.19 23.24 11.23
CA GLU A 256 11.18 24.68 11.53
C GLU A 256 10.15 25.35 10.62
N THR A 257 9.28 26.16 11.22
CA THR A 257 8.24 26.88 10.50
C THR A 257 8.53 28.37 10.50
N HIS A 258 8.63 28.98 9.33
CA HIS A 258 8.77 30.42 9.12
C HIS A 258 7.64 30.93 8.20
N GLY A 259 6.59 31.49 8.77
CA GLY A 259 5.39 31.89 8.05
C GLY A 259 4.74 30.67 7.39
N HIS A 260 4.71 30.62 6.05
CA HIS A 260 4.17 29.47 5.31
C HIS A 260 5.23 28.45 4.88
N THR A 261 6.49 28.69 5.18
CA THR A 261 7.59 27.80 4.80
C THR A 261 7.88 26.82 5.93
N LYS A 262 7.95 25.54 5.58
CA LYS A 262 8.29 24.44 6.49
C LYS A 262 9.60 23.82 6.01
N THR A 263 10.59 23.75 6.90
CA THR A 263 11.92 23.22 6.57
C THR A 263 12.30 22.13 7.58
N ALA A 264 12.55 20.91 7.10
CA ALA A 264 13.11 19.86 7.95
C ALA A 264 14.55 20.21 8.33
N ARG A 265 14.89 20.12 9.62
CA ARG A 265 16.20 20.46 10.17
C ARG A 265 16.98 19.27 10.69
N GLN A 266 16.26 18.26 11.19
CA GLN A 266 16.91 17.10 11.79
C GLN A 266 15.99 15.88 11.72
N ILE A 267 16.56 14.71 11.49
CA ILE A 267 15.89 13.42 11.64
C ILE A 267 16.39 12.75 12.90
N VAL A 268 15.48 12.44 13.82
CA VAL A 268 15.79 11.74 15.08
C VAL A 268 15.37 10.29 14.96
N TYR A 269 16.28 9.37 15.25
CA TYR A 269 16.03 7.94 15.16
C TYR A 269 16.69 7.15 16.30
N VAL A 270 16.18 5.96 16.56
CA VAL A 270 16.77 4.98 17.48
C VAL A 270 17.38 3.86 16.67
N LYS A 271 18.62 3.52 16.99
CA LYS A 271 19.33 2.37 16.48
C LYS A 271 20.10 1.69 17.60
N ASP A 272 20.02 0.37 17.69
CA ASP A 272 20.66 -0.43 18.73
C ASP A 272 20.32 0.05 20.18
N ASN A 273 19.09 0.55 20.37
CA ASN A 273 18.55 1.16 21.59
C ASN A 273 19.21 2.50 22.01
N GLU A 274 19.95 3.13 21.13
CA GLU A 274 20.53 4.45 21.31
C GLU A 274 19.86 5.47 20.38
N GLU A 275 19.62 6.68 20.90
CA GLU A 275 19.08 7.78 20.12
C GLU A 275 20.19 8.47 19.34
N HIS A 276 19.94 8.72 18.08
CA HIS A 276 20.84 9.40 17.15
C HIS A 276 20.08 10.45 16.36
N SER A 277 20.81 11.33 15.70
CA SER A 277 20.24 12.32 14.80
C SER A 277 21.07 12.49 13.52
N ILE A 278 20.38 12.95 12.47
CA ILE A 278 20.95 13.40 11.20
C ILE A 278 20.58 14.87 11.07
N ASP A 279 21.56 15.77 11.08
CA ASP A 279 21.34 17.17 10.78
C ASP A 279 21.18 17.38 9.27
N LEU A 280 20.21 18.20 8.90
CA LEU A 280 19.83 18.46 7.53
C LEU A 280 20.27 19.85 7.08
N CYS A 281 20.73 19.93 5.84
CA CYS A 281 20.99 21.19 5.15
C CYS A 281 19.69 21.73 4.50
N GLU A 282 19.69 23.00 4.08
CA GLU A 282 18.52 23.61 3.43
C GLU A 282 18.14 22.97 2.09
N ASP A 283 19.13 22.39 1.41
CA ASP A 283 18.95 21.71 0.13
C ASP A 283 18.56 20.24 0.25
N ASP A 284 18.54 19.67 1.46
CA ASP A 284 18.18 18.28 1.68
C ASP A 284 16.68 18.06 1.57
N LEU A 285 16.30 16.95 0.98
CA LEU A 285 14.91 16.54 0.79
C LEU A 285 14.55 15.44 1.80
N VAL A 286 13.39 15.56 2.43
CA VAL A 286 12.88 14.53 3.34
C VAL A 286 11.54 14.02 2.84
N PHE A 287 11.44 12.69 2.68
CA PHE A 287 10.21 12.00 2.32
C PHE A 287 9.79 11.09 3.46
N ILE A 288 8.57 11.21 3.94
CA ILE A 288 8.02 10.38 5.01
C ILE A 288 6.95 9.49 4.38
N THR A 289 7.22 8.18 4.30
CA THR A 289 6.37 7.21 3.59
C THR A 289 5.89 6.05 4.45
N ASN A 290 6.21 6.06 5.73
CA ASN A 290 5.82 5.04 6.71
C ASN A 290 4.46 5.33 7.36
N GLY A 291 3.95 4.37 8.11
CA GLY A 291 2.75 4.53 8.92
C GLY A 291 1.45 4.30 8.16
N CYS A 292 1.20 3.10 7.77
CA CYS A 292 -0.06 2.69 7.16
C CYS A 292 -0.75 1.60 8.01
N CYS A 293 -1.76 0.94 7.45
CA CYS A 293 -2.49 -0.17 8.07
C CYS A 293 -1.63 -1.39 8.46
N THR A 294 -0.34 -1.40 8.12
CA THR A 294 0.59 -2.47 8.50
C THR A 294 1.48 -2.11 9.70
N ASP A 295 1.26 -0.95 10.28
CA ASP A 295 1.93 -0.60 11.52
C ASP A 295 1.55 -1.57 12.64
N THR A 296 2.46 -1.78 13.57
CA THR A 296 2.29 -2.75 14.67
C THR A 296 2.03 -4.21 14.26
N THR A 297 2.35 -4.61 13.03
CA THR A 297 2.19 -6.00 12.59
C THR A 297 2.94 -6.97 13.49
N CYS A 298 2.21 -7.98 14.00
CA CYS A 298 2.75 -9.07 14.81
C CYS A 298 2.72 -10.37 14.00
N TYR A 299 3.75 -11.20 14.16
CA TYR A 299 3.87 -12.47 13.46
C TYR A 299 3.67 -13.64 14.41
N GLY A 300 2.90 -14.61 13.97
CA GLY A 300 2.86 -15.94 14.57
C GLY A 300 3.68 -16.95 13.77
N ASP A 301 3.72 -18.17 14.23
CA ASP A 301 4.29 -19.33 13.54
C ASP A 301 3.34 -20.53 13.65
N GLN A 302 3.78 -21.71 13.18
CA GLN A 302 2.94 -22.92 13.20
C GLN A 302 2.53 -23.38 14.61
N ASN A 303 3.23 -22.96 15.64
CA ASN A 303 3.04 -23.43 17.01
C ASN A 303 2.58 -22.30 17.96
N HIS A 304 2.70 -21.05 17.54
CA HIS A 304 2.45 -19.89 18.38
C HIS A 304 1.58 -18.89 17.64
N ALA A 305 0.49 -18.47 18.27
CA ALA A 305 -0.28 -17.32 17.79
C ALA A 305 0.55 -16.03 17.91
N PRO A 306 0.31 -15.03 17.05
CA PRO A 306 0.97 -13.75 17.17
C PRO A 306 0.63 -13.08 18.52
N ASP A 307 1.63 -12.46 19.14
CA ASP A 307 1.41 -11.68 20.37
C ASP A 307 0.82 -10.32 20.04
N LEU A 308 -0.46 -10.16 20.28
CA LEU A 308 -1.20 -8.92 20.00
C LEU A 308 -1.04 -7.86 21.09
N SER A 309 -0.38 -8.15 22.21
CA SER A 309 -0.24 -7.21 23.32
C SER A 309 0.47 -5.90 22.93
N LYS A 310 1.40 -5.97 21.98
CA LYS A 310 2.11 -4.81 21.44
C LYS A 310 1.22 -3.98 20.52
N ALA A 311 0.39 -4.62 19.70
CA ALA A 311 -0.52 -3.96 18.78
C ALA A 311 -1.63 -3.21 19.53
N ILE A 312 -2.23 -3.84 20.54
CA ILE A 312 -3.37 -3.30 21.30
C ILE A 312 -3.01 -2.02 22.08
N ASN A 313 -1.76 -1.88 22.50
CA ASN A 313 -1.34 -0.73 23.29
C ASN A 313 -1.09 0.54 22.48
N GLY A 314 -1.07 0.48 21.15
CA GLY A 314 -0.90 1.65 20.25
C GLY A 314 0.35 2.48 20.52
N LYS A 315 1.35 1.90 21.19
CA LYS A 315 2.60 2.56 21.56
C LYS A 315 3.76 2.00 20.78
N GLY A 316 4.58 2.90 20.32
CA GLY A 316 5.75 2.57 19.53
C GLY A 316 5.43 2.51 18.03
N ASP A 317 6.44 2.27 17.24
CA ASP A 317 6.38 2.15 15.79
C ASP A 317 6.19 3.49 15.04
N SER A 318 5.74 3.42 13.79
CA SER A 318 5.68 4.56 12.90
C SER A 318 4.59 5.58 13.27
N TRP A 319 3.61 5.22 14.09
CA TRP A 319 2.62 6.16 14.60
C TRP A 319 3.22 7.19 15.56
N ASP A 320 4.25 6.81 16.31
CA ASP A 320 4.96 7.76 17.18
C ASP A 320 5.59 8.89 16.36
N LEU A 321 6.15 8.59 15.19
CA LEU A 321 6.68 9.61 14.28
C LEU A 321 5.63 10.65 13.90
N TRP A 322 4.43 10.20 13.47
CA TRP A 322 3.36 11.11 13.08
C TRP A 322 2.85 11.94 14.24
N LYS A 323 2.69 11.34 15.43
CA LYS A 323 2.31 12.06 16.68
C LYS A 323 3.37 13.07 17.08
N ASN A 324 4.65 12.70 17.00
CA ASN A 324 5.75 13.59 17.32
C ASN A 324 5.85 14.78 16.35
N ILE A 325 5.66 14.56 15.06
CA ILE A 325 5.61 15.64 14.07
C ILE A 325 4.42 16.57 14.37
N ALA A 326 3.23 16.02 14.57
CA ALA A 326 2.04 16.81 14.85
C ALA A 326 2.17 17.65 16.13
N SER A 327 2.87 17.14 17.14
CA SER A 327 3.08 17.85 18.42
C SER A 327 4.01 19.07 18.34
N GLN A 328 4.71 19.28 17.23
CA GLN A 328 5.65 20.42 17.08
C GLN A 328 4.94 21.74 16.78
N ALA A 329 3.67 21.71 16.39
CA ALA A 329 2.89 22.91 16.10
C ALA A 329 1.49 22.83 16.71
N GLU A 330 0.87 24.00 16.90
CA GLU A 330 -0.49 24.08 17.43
C GLU A 330 -1.53 23.78 16.33
N HIS A 331 -2.66 23.18 16.74
CA HIS A 331 -3.92 23.10 15.99
C HIS A 331 -3.83 22.61 14.53
N GLY A 332 -3.22 21.45 14.31
CA GLY A 332 -3.33 20.76 13.04
C GLY A 332 -2.45 21.31 11.90
N GLU A 333 -1.48 22.17 12.21
CA GLU A 333 -0.50 22.66 11.23
C GLU A 333 0.22 21.51 10.47
N PHE A 334 0.49 20.41 11.18
CA PHE A 334 1.05 19.17 10.63
C PHE A 334 0.05 18.02 10.56
N GLY A 335 -1.25 18.34 10.53
CA GLY A 335 -2.32 17.37 10.48
C GLY A 335 -2.75 16.83 11.85
N ASN A 336 -3.72 15.92 11.84
CA ASN A 336 -4.24 15.27 13.04
C ASN A 336 -4.04 13.76 12.96
N PRO A 337 -3.01 13.20 13.60
CA PRO A 337 -2.76 11.75 13.58
C PRO A 337 -3.84 10.92 14.25
N ASP A 338 -4.68 11.50 15.11
CA ASP A 338 -5.77 10.79 15.78
C ASP A 338 -6.82 10.24 14.78
N HIS A 339 -6.90 10.78 13.56
CA HIS A 339 -7.77 10.24 12.52
C HIS A 339 -7.32 8.87 11.99
N PHE A 340 -6.06 8.47 12.18
CA PHE A 340 -5.55 7.19 11.67
C PHE A 340 -4.72 6.38 12.68
N CYS A 341 -4.36 6.97 13.82
CA CYS A 341 -3.53 6.35 14.86
C CYS A 341 -4.34 5.93 16.10
N THR A 342 -5.59 5.54 16.00
CA THR A 342 -6.46 5.32 17.16
C THR A 342 -7.10 3.95 17.18
N ASP A 343 -8.13 3.69 16.45
CA ASP A 343 -9.01 2.53 16.60
C ASP A 343 -8.37 1.24 16.05
N ILE A 344 -7.56 0.58 16.91
CA ILE A 344 -6.84 -0.66 16.55
C ILE A 344 -7.84 -1.81 16.31
N GLU A 345 -8.93 -1.89 17.07
CA GLU A 345 -9.91 -2.97 16.92
C GLU A 345 -10.65 -2.84 15.58
N ALA A 346 -11.06 -1.65 15.21
CA ALA A 346 -11.73 -1.39 13.94
C ALA A 346 -10.80 -1.57 12.73
N THR A 347 -9.52 -1.28 12.89
CA THR A 347 -8.52 -1.37 11.80
C THR A 347 -7.71 -2.67 11.80
N ASN A 348 -7.99 -3.60 12.72
CA ASN A 348 -7.28 -4.86 12.81
C ASN A 348 -7.48 -5.73 11.57
N TRP A 349 -6.38 -6.18 11.00
CA TRP A 349 -6.35 -7.06 9.83
C TRP A 349 -5.56 -8.31 10.14
N MET A 350 -6.16 -9.46 9.90
CA MET A 350 -5.50 -10.76 10.05
C MET A 350 -5.35 -11.44 8.70
N SER A 351 -4.18 -11.94 8.41
CA SER A 351 -3.90 -12.78 7.25
C SER A 351 -3.11 -14.01 7.66
N ALA A 352 -3.28 -15.09 6.92
CA ALA A 352 -2.54 -16.33 7.13
C ALA A 352 -2.08 -16.90 5.78
N THR A 353 -0.83 -17.33 5.73
CA THR A 353 -0.32 -18.17 4.65
C THR A 353 -0.42 -19.62 5.09
N VAL A 354 -1.14 -20.42 4.33
CA VAL A 354 -1.31 -21.85 4.59
C VAL A 354 -0.46 -22.64 3.61
N GLU A 355 0.46 -23.42 4.14
CA GLU A 355 1.30 -24.32 3.36
C GLU A 355 0.94 -25.76 3.66
N THR A 356 0.77 -26.57 2.62
CA THR A 356 0.43 -27.98 2.79
C THR A 356 1.15 -28.88 1.80
N LYS A 357 1.54 -30.07 2.24
CA LYS A 357 2.00 -31.17 1.40
C LYS A 357 0.97 -32.31 1.33
N ASN A 358 -0.21 -32.13 1.91
CA ASN A 358 -1.28 -33.11 1.89
C ASN A 358 -1.88 -33.19 0.49
N GLU A 359 -1.68 -34.32 -0.19
CA GLU A 359 -2.16 -34.54 -1.56
C GLU A 359 -3.68 -34.48 -1.70
N GLU A 360 -4.43 -34.87 -0.68
CA GLU A 360 -5.90 -34.82 -0.71
C GLU A 360 -6.37 -33.37 -0.76
N ILE A 361 -5.77 -32.49 0.07
CA ILE A 361 -6.08 -31.06 0.07
C ILE A 361 -5.69 -30.44 -1.27
N ILE A 362 -4.49 -30.75 -1.78
CA ILE A 362 -4.00 -30.25 -3.06
C ILE A 362 -4.94 -30.66 -4.20
N ASN A 363 -5.34 -31.94 -4.24
CA ASN A 363 -6.24 -32.48 -5.26
C ASN A 363 -7.64 -31.88 -5.15
N HIS A 364 -8.12 -31.65 -3.92
CA HIS A 364 -9.40 -30.97 -3.72
C HIS A 364 -9.36 -29.53 -4.26
N ILE A 365 -8.33 -28.76 -3.94
CA ILE A 365 -8.13 -27.40 -4.48
C ILE A 365 -8.08 -27.44 -6.02
N LYS A 366 -7.30 -28.33 -6.64
CA LYS A 366 -7.25 -28.49 -8.10
C LYS A 366 -8.62 -28.78 -8.68
N SER A 367 -9.41 -29.64 -8.04
CA SER A 367 -10.77 -29.98 -8.50
C SER A 367 -11.72 -28.78 -8.50
N ILE A 368 -11.56 -27.88 -7.51
CA ILE A 368 -12.33 -26.64 -7.38
C ILE A 368 -11.88 -25.62 -8.46
N CYS A 369 -10.58 -25.45 -8.59
CA CYS A 369 -10.01 -24.45 -9.52
C CYS A 369 -10.07 -24.89 -10.97
N LYS A 370 -10.33 -26.16 -11.25
CA LYS A 370 -10.36 -26.76 -12.60
C LYS A 370 -9.05 -26.55 -13.39
N ARG A 371 -7.93 -26.50 -12.69
CA ARG A 371 -6.57 -26.33 -13.25
C ARG A 371 -5.64 -27.45 -12.80
#